data_17c020348fbe7d0d954b08e24f6d41f9
#
_entry.id   17c020348fbe7d0d954b08e24f6d41f9
#
_cell.length_a   1.000
_cell.length_b   1.000
_cell.length_c   1.000
_cell.angle_alpha   90.00
_cell.angle_beta   90.00
_cell.angle_gamma   90.00
#
_symmetry.space_group_name_H-M   'P 1'
#
loop_
_entity.id
_entity.type
_entity.pdbx_description
1 polymer ?
#
loop_
_entity_poly.entity_id
_entity_poly.type
_entity_poly.pdbx_seq_one_letter_code
_entity_poly.pdbx_strand_id
1 'polypeptide(L)'
;MLTKTAYMVATAHLDTVWRWTIADTVEKFIPDTLSKNFDLIEKYPNYMFNFEGAYRYELIEEYYPRAFDQIRRYVKTNRWNPAGSEYENGDVNIPSPEAITRNILLGNNYFYEKFKKKSKDIFLPDCFGFGAQLPQIINDAGLLGFSTQKLSWGSVSYTHLTLP
;
A
#
# COMPACT_ATOMS: atom_id res chain seq x y z
N MET A 1 -11.88 -10.32 33.10
CA MET A 1 -12.27 -9.31 32.08
C MET A 1 -11.35 -9.48 30.88
N LEU A 2 -11.91 -9.63 29.69
CA LEU A 2 -11.13 -9.63 28.46
C LEU A 2 -10.58 -8.20 28.24
N THR A 3 -9.27 -8.03 28.26
CA THR A 3 -8.64 -6.76 27.91
C THR A 3 -8.85 -6.50 26.41
N LYS A 4 -9.49 -5.38 26.09
CA LYS A 4 -9.62 -4.95 24.70
C LYS A 4 -8.28 -4.36 24.25
N THR A 5 -7.77 -4.81 23.10
CA THR A 5 -6.52 -4.31 22.53
C THR A 5 -6.82 -3.53 21.25
N ALA A 6 -6.28 -2.32 21.12
CA ALA A 6 -6.32 -1.55 19.90
C ALA A 6 -4.95 -1.61 19.22
N TYR A 7 -4.93 -1.96 17.94
CA TYR A 7 -3.72 -1.94 17.12
C TYR A 7 -3.74 -0.68 16.26
N MET A 8 -2.71 0.13 16.40
CA MET A 8 -2.52 1.33 15.58
C MET A 8 -1.47 1.04 14.52
N VAL A 9 -1.85 1.23 13.26
CA VAL A 9 -1.00 0.97 12.09
C VAL A 9 -0.75 2.29 11.37
N ALA A 10 0.51 2.69 11.28
CA ALA A 10 0.88 3.87 10.51
C ALA A 10 0.97 3.52 9.03
N THR A 11 0.27 4.29 8.21
CA THR A 11 0.27 4.16 6.74
C THR A 11 0.40 5.53 6.10
N ALA A 12 0.80 5.56 4.83
CA ALA A 12 0.64 6.72 3.97
C ALA A 12 0.06 6.28 2.63
N HIS A 13 -0.86 7.08 2.11
CA HIS A 13 -1.32 7.00 0.73
C HIS A 13 -0.69 8.16 -0.03
N LEU A 14 0.05 7.85 -1.07
CA LEU A 14 0.71 8.83 -1.91
C LEU A 14 0.35 8.57 -3.37
N ASP A 15 -0.46 9.45 -3.94
CA ASP A 15 -0.70 9.43 -5.38
C ASP A 15 0.58 9.74 -6.13
N THR A 16 0.94 8.87 -7.08
CA THR A 16 2.11 9.09 -7.93
C THR A 16 1.93 10.32 -8.80
N VAL A 17 0.72 10.53 -9.30
CA VAL A 17 0.31 11.72 -10.05
C VAL A 17 -1.14 12.03 -9.71
N TRP A 18 -1.46 13.29 -9.38
CA TRP A 18 -2.83 13.77 -9.22
C TRP A 18 -2.96 15.23 -9.71
N ARG A 19 -2.96 16.21 -8.78
CA ARG A 19 -2.91 17.65 -9.09
C ARG A 19 -1.48 18.16 -9.17
N TRP A 20 -0.54 17.27 -9.24
CA TRP A 20 0.90 17.49 -9.36
C TRP A 20 1.50 16.47 -10.32
N THR A 21 2.73 16.72 -10.71
CA THR A 21 3.46 15.86 -11.65
C THR A 21 4.23 14.77 -10.91
N ILE A 22 4.71 13.78 -11.66
CA ILE A 22 5.63 12.76 -11.13
C ILE A 22 6.93 13.39 -10.61
N ALA A 23 7.39 14.47 -11.23
CA ALA A 23 8.56 15.22 -10.74
C ALA A 23 8.31 15.79 -9.33
N ASP A 24 7.12 16.36 -9.09
CA ASP A 24 6.75 16.82 -7.74
C ASP A 24 6.72 15.68 -6.73
N THR A 25 6.23 14.50 -7.14
CA THR A 25 6.23 13.31 -6.28
C THR A 25 7.65 12.90 -5.91
N VAL A 26 8.53 12.84 -6.89
CA VAL A 26 9.94 12.50 -6.66
C VAL A 26 10.66 13.56 -5.84
N GLU A 27 10.50 14.84 -6.18
CA GLU A 27 11.28 15.92 -5.57
C GLU A 27 10.78 16.39 -4.20
N LYS A 28 9.47 16.21 -3.92
CA LYS A 28 8.83 16.77 -2.70
C LYS A 28 8.21 15.70 -1.81
N PHE A 29 7.30 14.89 -2.34
CA PHE A 29 6.46 14.02 -1.49
C PHE A 29 7.19 12.75 -1.05
N ILE A 30 8.02 12.15 -1.89
CA ILE A 30 8.84 11.00 -1.50
C ILE A 30 9.86 11.40 -0.41
N PRO A 31 10.69 12.44 -0.57
CA PRO A 31 11.63 12.86 0.49
C PRO A 31 10.94 13.20 1.81
N ASP A 32 9.80 13.88 1.75
CA ASP A 32 9.03 14.25 2.94
C ASP A 32 8.49 13.01 3.66
N THR A 33 7.95 12.05 2.92
CA THR A 33 7.48 10.77 3.45
C THR A 33 8.62 9.99 4.09
N LEU A 34 9.76 9.90 3.42
CA LEU A 34 10.93 9.17 3.91
C LEU A 34 11.48 9.78 5.19
N SER A 35 11.76 11.09 5.18
CA SER A 35 12.37 11.76 6.33
C SER A 35 11.51 11.64 7.59
N LYS A 36 10.22 11.96 7.48
CA LYS A 36 9.29 11.89 8.61
C LYS A 36 9.18 10.48 9.20
N ASN A 37 9.08 9.47 8.35
CA ASN A 37 8.93 8.10 8.84
C ASN A 37 10.24 7.52 9.37
N PHE A 38 11.39 7.89 8.81
CA PHE A 38 12.69 7.51 9.36
C PHE A 38 12.89 8.11 10.74
N ASP A 39 12.58 9.39 10.93
CA ASP A 39 12.64 10.06 12.24
C ASP A 39 11.73 9.38 13.27
N LEU A 40 10.52 8.98 12.87
CA LEU A 40 9.59 8.28 13.77
C LEU A 40 10.09 6.86 14.10
N ILE A 41 10.67 6.15 13.15
CA ILE A 41 11.29 4.83 13.38
C ILE A 41 12.44 4.95 14.37
N GLU A 42 13.33 5.93 14.22
CA GLU A 42 14.45 6.11 15.13
C GLU A 42 14.00 6.56 16.53
N LYS A 43 13.00 7.43 16.59
CA LYS A 43 12.51 7.99 17.85
C LYS A 43 11.69 7.01 18.68
N TYR A 44 10.88 6.16 18.03
CA TYR A 44 9.92 5.30 18.72
C TYR A 44 10.19 3.81 18.43
N PRO A 45 10.66 3.03 19.43
CA PRO A 45 11.03 1.62 19.25
C PRO A 45 9.92 0.74 18.68
N ASN A 46 8.67 1.05 18.98
CA ASN A 46 7.51 0.28 18.54
C ASN A 46 6.82 0.85 17.29
N TYR A 47 7.34 1.92 16.69
CA TYR A 47 6.76 2.48 15.49
C TYR A 47 7.00 1.56 14.30
N MET A 48 5.94 1.23 13.59
CA MET A 48 5.97 0.45 12.34
C MET A 48 5.22 1.23 11.27
N PHE A 49 5.80 1.32 10.09
CA PHE A 49 5.22 2.03 8.98
C PHE A 49 4.90 1.07 7.83
N ASN A 50 3.73 1.23 7.24
CA ASN A 50 3.28 0.48 6.08
C ASN A 50 3.17 1.44 4.90
N PHE A 51 3.90 1.15 3.84
CA PHE A 51 3.90 1.97 2.64
C PHE A 51 3.51 1.13 1.43
N GLU A 52 2.61 1.63 0.64
CA GLU A 52 1.97 0.91 -0.45
C GLU A 52 2.55 1.25 -1.82
N GLY A 53 2.27 0.35 -2.80
CA GLY A 53 2.55 0.55 -4.21
C GLY A 53 4.02 0.36 -4.58
N ALA A 54 4.33 -0.73 -5.28
CA ALA A 54 5.70 -1.06 -5.66
C ALA A 54 6.37 0.00 -6.53
N TYR A 55 5.60 0.70 -7.34
CA TYR A 55 6.15 1.76 -8.21
C TYR A 55 6.77 2.91 -7.40
N ARG A 56 6.22 3.25 -6.24
CA ARG A 56 6.84 4.25 -5.34
C ARG A 56 8.19 3.80 -4.83
N TYR A 57 8.36 2.52 -4.55
CA TYR A 57 9.65 1.94 -4.16
C TYR A 57 10.65 1.93 -5.32
N GLU A 58 10.18 1.71 -6.54
CA GLU A 58 11.01 1.81 -7.74
C GLU A 58 11.54 3.22 -7.93
N LEU A 59 10.69 4.24 -7.78
CA LEU A 59 11.12 5.64 -7.78
C LEU A 59 12.12 5.94 -6.66
N ILE A 60 11.90 5.39 -5.46
CA ILE A 60 12.86 5.56 -4.35
C ILE A 60 14.18 4.86 -4.67
N GLU A 61 14.17 3.67 -5.25
CA GLU A 61 15.37 2.93 -5.65
C GLU A 61 16.19 3.74 -6.68
N GLU A 62 15.51 4.33 -7.66
CA GLU A 62 16.12 5.10 -8.74
C GLU A 62 16.69 6.45 -8.25
N TYR A 63 15.89 7.24 -7.56
CA TYR A 63 16.24 8.62 -7.22
C TYR A 63 16.89 8.78 -5.83
N TYR A 64 16.65 7.85 -4.91
CA TYR A 64 17.12 7.88 -3.51
C TYR A 64 17.73 6.55 -3.06
N PRO A 65 18.76 6.02 -3.74
CA PRO A 65 19.27 4.66 -3.49
C PRO A 65 19.75 4.46 -2.04
N ARG A 66 20.30 5.48 -1.40
CA ARG A 66 20.69 5.39 0.02
C ARG A 66 19.48 5.22 0.97
N ALA A 67 18.40 5.92 0.68
CA ALA A 67 17.17 5.77 1.44
C ALA A 67 16.52 4.40 1.18
N PHE A 68 16.60 3.90 -0.04
CA PHE A 68 16.14 2.55 -0.36
C PHE A 68 16.91 1.46 0.41
N ASP A 69 18.22 1.61 0.57
CA ASP A 69 19.02 0.70 1.40
C ASP A 69 18.64 0.80 2.89
N GLN A 70 18.23 1.99 3.35
CA GLN A 70 17.71 2.15 4.71
C GLN A 70 16.35 1.46 4.87
N ILE A 71 15.45 1.60 3.89
CA ILE A 71 14.19 0.86 3.85
C ILE A 71 14.44 -0.65 3.92
N ARG A 72 15.39 -1.18 3.16
CA ARG A 72 15.76 -2.61 3.20
C ARG A 72 16.14 -3.07 4.62
N ARG A 73 16.88 -2.25 5.37
CA ARG A 73 17.21 -2.55 6.78
C ARG A 73 15.97 -2.58 7.66
N TYR A 74 15.07 -1.59 7.51
CA TYR A 74 13.84 -1.54 8.28
C TYR A 74 12.85 -2.66 7.93
N VAL A 75 12.80 -3.08 6.67
CA VAL A 75 12.01 -4.24 6.25
C VAL A 75 12.49 -5.53 6.91
N LYS A 76 13.80 -5.72 7.04
CA LYS A 76 14.39 -6.89 7.73
C LYS A 76 14.03 -6.92 9.23
N THR A 77 13.87 -5.77 9.84
CA THR A 77 13.51 -5.65 11.27
C THR A 77 12.02 -5.47 11.52
N ASN A 78 11.19 -5.59 10.49
CA ASN A 78 9.73 -5.38 10.54
C ASN A 78 9.32 -3.98 11.03
N ARG A 79 10.16 -2.97 10.83
CA ARG A 79 9.87 -1.57 11.17
C ARG A 79 9.28 -0.80 9.98
N TRP A 80 9.46 -1.33 8.79
CA TRP A 80 8.88 -0.86 7.53
C TRP A 80 8.30 -2.06 6.78
N ASN A 81 7.04 -2.00 6.39
CA ASN A 81 6.37 -3.08 5.69
C ASN A 81 5.89 -2.62 4.31
N PRO A 82 6.35 -3.28 3.24
CA PRO A 82 5.68 -3.17 1.95
C PRO A 82 4.24 -3.66 2.09
N ALA A 83 3.28 -2.78 1.90
CA ALA A 83 1.85 -3.04 2.05
C ALA A 83 1.13 -2.86 0.71
N GLY A 84 -0.09 -3.40 0.61
CA GLY A 84 -0.85 -3.40 -0.63
C GLY A 84 -0.10 -4.12 -1.75
N SER A 85 -0.63 -5.18 -2.24
CA SER A 85 0.11 -6.06 -3.17
C SER A 85 0.33 -5.47 -4.55
N GLU A 86 -0.26 -4.31 -4.84
CA GLU A 86 -0.27 -3.71 -6.15
C GLU A 86 1.06 -3.07 -6.53
N TYR A 87 1.35 -3.07 -7.83
CA TYR A 87 2.43 -2.29 -8.40
C TYR A 87 2.11 -0.79 -8.31
N GLU A 88 0.92 -0.39 -8.75
CA GLU A 88 0.40 0.97 -8.58
C GLU A 88 -1.01 0.91 -7.98
N ASN A 89 -1.28 1.80 -7.04
CA ASN A 89 -2.58 1.93 -6.40
C ASN A 89 -3.53 2.63 -7.37
N GLY A 90 -4.53 1.93 -7.85
CA GLY A 90 -5.40 2.41 -8.92
C GLY A 90 -6.86 2.06 -8.73
N ASP A 91 -7.67 2.51 -9.69
CA ASP A 91 -9.07 2.12 -9.79
C ASP A 91 -9.18 0.60 -10.00
N VAL A 92 -10.11 -0.04 -9.31
CA VAL A 92 -10.39 -1.47 -9.47
C VAL A 92 -11.81 -1.74 -9.99
N ASN A 93 -12.52 -0.70 -10.38
CA ASN A 93 -13.87 -0.79 -10.93
C ASN A 93 -13.89 -0.74 -12.47
N ILE A 94 -13.01 0.06 -13.08
CA ILE A 94 -12.92 0.24 -14.53
C ILE A 94 -11.98 -0.78 -15.19
N PRO A 95 -10.79 -1.10 -14.62
CA PRO A 95 -9.87 -2.03 -15.26
C PRO A 95 -10.44 -3.45 -15.37
N SER A 96 -9.97 -4.19 -16.35
CA SER A 96 -10.33 -5.61 -16.48
C SER A 96 -9.78 -6.43 -15.31
N PRO A 97 -10.40 -7.58 -14.99
CA PRO A 97 -9.87 -8.49 -13.99
C PRO A 97 -8.42 -8.89 -14.24
N GLU A 98 -8.03 -9.06 -15.50
CA GLU A 98 -6.65 -9.37 -15.86
C GLU A 98 -5.69 -8.21 -15.52
N ALA A 99 -6.07 -6.97 -15.78
CA ALA A 99 -5.24 -5.81 -15.45
C ALA A 99 -5.00 -5.73 -13.93
N ILE A 100 -6.04 -5.96 -13.12
CA ILE A 100 -5.95 -5.99 -11.66
C ILE A 100 -5.02 -7.14 -11.21
N THR A 101 -5.20 -8.33 -11.78
CA THR A 101 -4.36 -9.51 -11.47
C THR A 101 -2.89 -9.25 -11.81
N ARG A 102 -2.59 -8.63 -12.95
CA ARG A 102 -1.22 -8.25 -13.34
C ARG A 102 -0.65 -7.20 -12.41
N ASN A 103 -1.42 -6.22 -11.99
CA ASN A 103 -1.00 -5.19 -11.06
C ASN A 103 -0.55 -5.80 -9.72
N ILE A 104 -1.32 -6.75 -9.19
CA ILE A 104 -0.96 -7.52 -7.98
C ILE A 104 0.30 -8.38 -8.22
N LEU A 105 0.36 -9.08 -9.35
CA LEU A 105 1.50 -9.94 -9.68
C LEU A 105 2.80 -9.15 -9.76
N LEU A 106 2.79 -8.03 -10.49
CA LEU A 106 3.96 -7.17 -10.66
C LEU A 106 4.40 -6.55 -9.32
N GLY A 107 3.47 -6.05 -8.53
CA GLY A 107 3.78 -5.46 -7.23
C GLY A 107 4.41 -6.45 -6.27
N ASN A 108 3.79 -7.63 -6.10
CA ASN A 108 4.31 -8.67 -5.23
C ASN A 108 5.62 -9.29 -5.74
N ASN A 109 5.83 -9.37 -7.05
CA ASN A 109 7.11 -9.82 -7.62
C ASN A 109 8.21 -8.82 -7.32
N TYR A 110 7.96 -7.52 -7.48
CA TYR A 110 8.90 -6.46 -7.11
C TYR A 110 9.26 -6.55 -5.62
N PHE A 111 8.28 -6.62 -4.73
CA PHE A 111 8.53 -6.74 -3.30
C PHE A 111 9.34 -7.99 -2.94
N TYR A 112 9.02 -9.12 -3.56
CA TYR A 112 9.79 -10.34 -3.33
C TYR A 112 11.23 -10.24 -3.86
N GLU A 113 11.41 -9.67 -5.03
CA GLU A 113 12.76 -9.46 -5.62
C GLU A 113 13.63 -8.60 -4.71
N LYS A 114 13.09 -7.45 -4.26
CA LYS A 114 13.84 -6.44 -3.54
C LYS A 114 13.98 -6.72 -2.05
N PHE A 115 12.95 -7.28 -1.42
CA PHE A 115 12.86 -7.44 0.03
C PHE A 115 12.73 -8.88 0.51
N LYS A 116 12.58 -9.86 -0.39
CA LYS A 116 12.24 -11.26 -0.08
C LYS A 116 10.96 -11.40 0.75
N LYS A 117 10.07 -10.45 0.60
CA LYS A 117 8.73 -10.41 1.23
C LYS A 117 7.68 -10.15 0.17
N LYS A 118 6.50 -10.74 0.33
CA LYS A 118 5.29 -10.39 -0.42
C LYS A 118 4.31 -9.73 0.54
N SER A 119 3.56 -8.75 0.08
CA SER A 119 2.37 -8.30 0.79
C SER A 119 1.30 -9.38 0.76
N LYS A 120 0.46 -9.41 1.79
CA LYS A 120 -0.65 -10.36 1.94
C LYS A 120 -2.00 -9.67 1.94
N ASP A 121 -2.03 -8.41 1.65
CA ASP A 121 -3.23 -7.60 1.61
C ASP A 121 -3.32 -6.83 0.30
N ILE A 122 -4.53 -6.36 0.02
CA ILE A 122 -4.78 -5.30 -0.94
C ILE A 122 -5.24 -4.08 -0.15
N PHE A 123 -4.62 -2.93 -0.38
CA PHE A 123 -4.88 -1.70 0.35
C PHE A 123 -5.29 -0.60 -0.61
N LEU A 124 -6.58 -0.32 -0.65
CA LEU A 124 -7.21 0.62 -1.57
C LEU A 124 -7.94 1.74 -0.79
N PRO A 125 -7.21 2.65 -0.14
CA PRO A 125 -7.82 3.64 0.76
C PRO A 125 -8.59 4.71 0.00
N ASP A 126 -8.26 4.95 -1.27
CA ASP A 126 -8.84 6.04 -2.06
C ASP A 126 -9.62 5.57 -3.31
N CYS A 127 -10.06 4.34 -3.35
CA CYS A 127 -10.94 3.84 -4.41
C CYS A 127 -12.41 4.17 -4.13
N PHE A 128 -13.14 4.54 -5.19
CA PHE A 128 -14.52 5.04 -5.12
C PHE A 128 -15.56 4.01 -5.57
N GLY A 129 -15.15 2.76 -5.72
CA GLY A 129 -16.02 1.65 -6.07
C GLY A 129 -15.21 0.38 -6.28
N PHE A 130 -15.87 -0.76 -6.17
CA PHE A 130 -15.22 -2.08 -6.25
C PHE A 130 -16.06 -3.01 -7.11
N GLY A 131 -15.47 -3.60 -8.12
CA GLY A 131 -16.12 -4.60 -8.95
C GLY A 131 -16.38 -5.90 -8.18
N ALA A 132 -17.49 -6.58 -8.49
CA ALA A 132 -17.85 -7.84 -7.85
C ALA A 132 -16.81 -8.96 -8.03
N GLN A 133 -15.93 -8.84 -9.03
CA GLN A 133 -14.83 -9.79 -9.28
C GLN A 133 -13.66 -9.65 -8.30
N LEU A 134 -13.54 -8.52 -7.60
CA LEU A 134 -12.37 -8.23 -6.75
C LEU A 134 -12.16 -9.28 -5.65
N PRO A 135 -13.19 -9.75 -4.90
CA PRO A 135 -12.99 -10.79 -3.91
C PRO A 135 -12.38 -12.08 -4.47
N GLN A 136 -12.82 -12.49 -5.67
CA GLN A 136 -12.27 -13.67 -6.33
C GLN A 136 -10.80 -13.47 -6.70
N ILE A 137 -10.45 -12.31 -7.28
CA ILE A 137 -9.07 -11.97 -7.64
C ILE A 137 -8.17 -11.97 -6.40
N ILE A 138 -8.63 -11.39 -5.29
CA ILE A 138 -7.90 -11.37 -4.01
C ILE A 138 -7.64 -12.79 -3.52
N ASN A 139 -8.67 -13.64 -3.52
CA ASN A 139 -8.55 -15.03 -3.10
C ASN A 139 -7.59 -15.82 -4.00
N ASP A 140 -7.71 -15.70 -5.32
CA ASP A 140 -6.86 -16.40 -6.30
C ASP A 140 -5.40 -15.94 -6.25
N ALA A 141 -5.16 -14.67 -5.88
CA ALA A 141 -3.84 -14.14 -5.63
C ALA A 141 -3.24 -14.60 -4.28
N GLY A 142 -3.99 -15.35 -3.46
CA GLY A 142 -3.57 -15.82 -2.15
C GLY A 142 -3.41 -14.71 -1.12
N LEU A 143 -4.14 -13.60 -1.28
CA LEU A 143 -4.14 -12.49 -0.34
C LEU A 143 -5.11 -12.78 0.82
N LEU A 144 -4.78 -12.30 2.00
CA LEU A 144 -5.49 -12.60 3.25
C LEU A 144 -6.32 -11.43 3.75
N GLY A 145 -6.12 -10.23 3.22
CA GLY A 145 -6.76 -9.02 3.70
C GLY A 145 -7.14 -8.05 2.59
N PHE A 146 -8.20 -7.29 2.87
CA PHE A 146 -8.63 -6.16 2.08
C PHE A 146 -8.90 -4.97 3.01
N SER A 147 -8.31 -3.83 2.70
CA SER A 147 -8.48 -2.60 3.47
C SER A 147 -8.86 -1.44 2.57
N THR A 148 -9.87 -0.69 2.98
CA THR A 148 -10.33 0.53 2.32
C THR A 148 -10.96 1.47 3.34
N GLN A 149 -11.15 2.75 2.97
CA GLN A 149 -11.81 3.73 3.84
C GLN A 149 -12.93 4.53 3.17
N LYS A 150 -12.93 4.67 1.85
CA LYS A 150 -13.90 5.52 1.13
C LYS A 150 -15.34 5.04 1.23
N LEU A 151 -15.56 3.79 1.59
CA LEU A 151 -16.89 3.24 1.81
C LEU A 151 -17.66 3.94 2.95
N SER A 152 -17.00 4.66 3.82
CA SER A 152 -17.61 5.42 4.92
C SER A 152 -17.79 6.91 4.62
N TRP A 153 -17.43 7.38 3.41
CA TRP A 153 -17.48 8.79 3.05
C TRP A 153 -18.76 9.13 2.27
N GLY A 154 -19.57 10.01 2.85
CA GLY A 154 -20.74 10.59 2.18
C GLY A 154 -21.98 9.68 2.13
N SER A 155 -23.03 10.18 1.51
CA SER A 155 -24.33 9.51 1.36
C SER A 155 -24.37 8.51 0.20
N VAL A 156 -23.29 7.82 -0.09
CA VAL A 156 -23.34 6.73 -1.06
C VAL A 156 -24.10 5.59 -0.39
N SER A 157 -25.30 5.35 -0.89
CA SER A 157 -26.11 4.19 -0.53
C SER A 157 -25.38 2.93 -1.00
N TYR A 158 -24.60 2.33 -0.12
CA TYR A 158 -24.06 0.99 -0.35
C TYR A 158 -25.19 -0.02 -0.21
N THR A 159 -25.91 -0.21 -1.29
CA THR A 159 -26.86 -1.31 -1.39
C THR A 159 -26.07 -2.60 -1.48
N HIS A 160 -25.89 -3.24 -0.33
CA HIS A 160 -25.66 -4.66 -0.13
C HIS A 160 -24.46 -5.30 -0.84
N LEU A 161 -23.29 -5.25 -0.19
CA LEU A 161 -22.41 -6.39 -0.14
C LEU A 161 -22.64 -7.11 1.19
N THR A 162 -23.72 -7.85 1.30
CA THR A 162 -23.79 -8.96 2.23
C THR A 162 -22.98 -10.08 1.58
N LEU A 163 -21.76 -10.26 2.05
CA LEU A 163 -21.04 -11.50 1.81
C LEU A 163 -21.82 -12.63 2.50
N PRO A 164 -22.02 -13.78 1.83
CA PRO A 164 -22.63 -14.96 2.45
C PRO A 164 -21.79 -15.50 3.59
#